data_a980ef5006de8495037e164ee88bc558
#
_entry.id   a980ef5006de8495037e164ee88bc558
#
_cell.length_a   1.000
_cell.length_b   1.000
_cell.length_c   1.000
_cell.angle_alpha   90.00
_cell.angle_beta   90.00
_cell.angle_gamma   90.00
#
_symmetry.space_group_name_H-M   'P 1'
#
loop_
_entity.id
_entity.type
_entity.pdbx_description
1 polymer ?
#
loop_
_entity_poly.entity_id
_entity_poly.type
_entity_poly.pdbx_seq_one_letter_code
_entity_poly.pdbx_strand_id
1 'polypeptide(L)'
;DAVQVALLNNRGLQAAYAELGITEAEVVQAGRLPNPGFSFGRLTKGDEIELERGLHVNLARLIAMPLVQRVEARRLEQVRTTVAMQVLSLAADTRKAWVQAVAADESVRYSRQVMQ
;
A
#
# COMPACT_ATOMS: atom_id res chain seq x y z
N ASP A 1 2.03 15.83 22.48
CA ASP A 1 2.25 16.67 21.31
C ASP A 1 1.09 16.49 20.32
N ALA A 2 0.46 17.61 19.89
CA ALA A 2 -0.69 17.58 18.99
C ALA A 2 -0.38 16.86 17.66
N VAL A 3 0.84 16.98 17.15
CA VAL A 3 1.30 16.29 15.94
C VAL A 3 1.32 14.77 16.14
N GLN A 4 1.79 14.27 17.25
CA GLN A 4 1.79 12.83 17.54
C GLN A 4 0.37 12.27 17.60
N VAL A 5 -0.54 12.98 18.26
CA VAL A 5 -1.96 12.58 18.32
C VAL A 5 -2.58 12.57 16.93
N ALA A 6 -2.32 13.60 16.12
CA ALA A 6 -2.81 13.65 14.74
C ALA A 6 -2.28 12.50 13.88
N LEU A 7 -0.98 12.22 13.95
CA LEU A 7 -0.35 11.12 13.17
C LEU A 7 -0.91 9.75 13.56
N LEU A 8 -1.14 9.49 14.85
CA LEU A 8 -1.63 8.20 15.33
C LEU A 8 -3.13 7.97 15.05
N ASN A 9 -3.93 9.05 15.00
CA ASN A 9 -5.39 8.93 14.88
C ASN A 9 -5.94 9.30 13.49
N ASN A 10 -5.09 9.69 12.54
CA ASN A 10 -5.53 10.05 11.20
C ASN A 10 -5.86 8.81 10.36
N ARG A 11 -7.15 8.62 10.05
CA ARG A 11 -7.62 7.48 9.23
C ARG A 11 -7.07 7.50 7.80
N GLY A 12 -6.84 8.67 7.22
CA GLY A 12 -6.23 8.80 5.90
C GLY A 12 -4.79 8.27 5.87
N LEU A 13 -4.01 8.58 6.92
CA LEU A 13 -2.66 8.08 7.07
C LEU A 13 -2.64 6.55 7.32
N GLN A 14 -3.59 6.02 8.09
CA GLN A 14 -3.74 4.58 8.27
C GLN A 14 -4.05 3.86 6.95
N ALA A 15 -4.92 4.46 6.11
CA ALA A 15 -5.20 3.94 4.78
C ALA A 15 -3.95 3.96 3.88
N ALA A 16 -3.16 5.04 3.93
CA ALA A 16 -1.91 5.13 3.16
C ALA A 16 -0.87 4.09 3.58
N TYR A 17 -0.76 3.78 4.86
CA TYR A 17 0.09 2.68 5.35
C TYR A 17 -0.43 1.30 4.93
N ALA A 18 -1.74 1.09 4.89
CA ALA A 18 -2.32 -0.14 4.37
C ALA A 18 -2.03 -0.32 2.87
N GLU A 19 -2.12 0.74 2.06
CA GLU A 19 -1.76 0.73 0.64
C GLU A 19 -0.26 0.43 0.44
N LEU A 20 0.60 0.99 1.29
CA LEU A 20 2.03 0.68 1.28
C LEU A 20 2.26 -0.82 1.52
N GLY A 21 1.59 -1.42 2.51
CA GLY A 21 1.68 -2.86 2.79
C GLY A 21 1.19 -3.73 1.63
N ILE A 22 0.13 -3.32 0.93
CA ILE A 22 -0.36 -4.01 -0.27
C ILE A 22 0.70 -3.95 -1.37
N THR A 23 1.27 -2.77 -1.63
CA THR A 23 2.29 -2.60 -2.67
C THR A 23 3.58 -3.39 -2.35
N GLU A 24 3.97 -3.48 -1.09
CA GLU A 24 5.09 -4.35 -0.66
C GLU A 24 4.80 -5.83 -0.95
N ALA A 25 3.58 -6.29 -0.71
CA ALA A 25 3.15 -7.64 -1.02
C ALA A 25 3.14 -7.91 -2.54
N GLU A 26 2.77 -6.92 -3.37
CA GLU A 26 2.80 -7.00 -4.83
C GLU A 26 4.23 -7.18 -5.36
N VAL A 27 5.23 -6.48 -4.81
CA VAL A 27 6.65 -6.67 -5.14
C VAL A 27 7.10 -8.10 -4.83
N VAL A 28 6.73 -8.62 -3.66
CA VAL A 28 7.04 -10.01 -3.27
C VAL A 28 6.36 -11.00 -4.21
N GLN A 29 5.11 -10.77 -4.58
CA GLN A 29 4.36 -11.61 -5.53
C GLN A 29 4.96 -11.59 -6.93
N ALA A 30 5.40 -10.43 -7.40
CA ALA A 30 6.06 -10.27 -8.70
C ALA A 30 7.35 -11.09 -8.80
N GLY A 31 8.02 -11.32 -7.66
CA GLY A 31 9.23 -12.14 -7.56
C GLY A 31 9.01 -13.64 -7.41
N ARG A 32 7.77 -14.08 -7.24
CA ARG A 32 7.46 -15.50 -7.11
C ARG A 32 7.35 -16.18 -8.47
N LEU A 33 7.93 -17.36 -8.57
CA LEU A 33 7.75 -18.23 -9.74
C LEU A 33 6.26 -18.54 -9.94
N PRO A 34 5.76 -18.56 -11.19
CA PRO A 34 4.41 -19.01 -11.47
C PRO A 34 4.26 -20.46 -11.05
N ASN A 35 3.13 -20.78 -10.41
CA ASN A 35 2.84 -22.14 -10.03
C ASN A 35 2.78 -23.03 -11.26
N PRO A 36 3.55 -24.14 -11.29
CA PRO A 36 3.40 -25.13 -12.35
C PRO A 36 2.03 -25.82 -12.21
N GLY A 37 1.31 -25.97 -13.30
CA GLY A 37 0.11 -26.77 -13.37
C GLY A 37 0.50 -28.23 -13.67
N PHE A 38 -0.10 -29.17 -12.95
CA PHE A 38 -0.01 -30.58 -13.26
C PHE A 38 -1.41 -31.10 -13.58
N SER A 39 -1.56 -31.79 -14.73
CA SER A 39 -2.80 -32.45 -15.11
C SER A 39 -2.60 -33.97 -15.19
N PHE A 40 -3.54 -34.68 -14.64
CA PHE A 40 -3.60 -36.14 -14.71
C PHE A 40 -5.00 -36.52 -15.20
N GLY A 41 -5.06 -37.17 -16.35
CA GLY A 41 -6.28 -37.71 -16.95
C GLY A 41 -6.19 -39.20 -17.12
N ARG A 42 -7.30 -39.92 -16.86
CA ARG A 42 -7.49 -41.31 -17.20
C ARG A 42 -8.71 -41.42 -18.10
N LEU A 43 -8.51 -41.75 -19.37
CA LEU A 43 -9.59 -42.09 -20.29
C LEU A 43 -9.69 -43.60 -20.42
N THR A 44 -10.91 -44.12 -20.33
CA THR A 44 -11.20 -45.53 -20.56
C THR A 44 -12.13 -45.62 -21.76
N LYS A 45 -11.68 -46.29 -22.83
CA LYS A 45 -12.45 -46.53 -24.04
C LYS A 45 -12.50 -48.02 -24.34
N GLY A 46 -13.58 -48.68 -23.89
CA GLY A 46 -13.67 -50.12 -23.93
C GLY A 46 -12.65 -50.77 -23.01
N ASP A 47 -11.81 -51.69 -23.53
CA ASP A 47 -10.74 -52.34 -22.76
C ASP A 47 -9.42 -51.57 -22.75
N GLU A 48 -9.35 -50.42 -23.44
CA GLU A 48 -8.16 -49.57 -23.48
C GLU A 48 -8.21 -48.49 -22.40
N ILE A 49 -7.10 -48.39 -21.65
CA ILE A 49 -6.89 -47.36 -20.62
C ILE A 49 -5.80 -46.42 -21.12
N GLU A 50 -6.16 -45.17 -21.38
CA GLU A 50 -5.25 -44.11 -21.73
C GLU A 50 -4.95 -43.22 -20.51
N LEU A 51 -3.67 -43.06 -20.19
CA LEU A 51 -3.20 -42.21 -19.08
C LEU A 51 -2.59 -40.93 -19.64
N GLU A 52 -3.28 -39.81 -19.47
CA GLU A 52 -2.78 -38.50 -19.84
C GLU A 52 -2.07 -37.84 -18.65
N ARG A 53 -0.85 -37.38 -18.88
CA ARG A 53 -0.06 -36.61 -17.91
C ARG A 53 0.41 -35.33 -18.56
N GLY A 54 0.08 -34.19 -17.96
CA GLY A 54 0.50 -32.90 -18.49
C GLY A 54 1.20 -32.05 -17.43
N LEU A 55 2.29 -31.38 -17.81
CA LEU A 55 2.93 -30.33 -17.04
C LEU A 55 2.76 -29.01 -17.78
N HIS A 56 2.15 -28.02 -17.13
CA HIS A 56 1.91 -26.71 -17.71
C HIS A 56 2.76 -25.67 -16.98
N VAL A 57 3.65 -25.00 -17.72
CA VAL A 57 4.49 -23.90 -17.20
C VAL A 57 4.27 -22.66 -18.04
N ASN A 58 4.00 -21.52 -17.40
CA ASN A 58 3.83 -20.25 -18.09
C ASN A 58 5.20 -19.60 -18.36
N LEU A 59 5.79 -19.96 -19.52
CA LEU A 59 7.10 -19.45 -19.93
C LEU A 59 7.10 -17.92 -20.18
N ALA A 60 6.00 -17.37 -20.71
CA ALA A 60 5.89 -15.93 -20.96
C ALA A 60 6.00 -15.15 -19.65
N ARG A 61 5.36 -15.65 -18.57
CA ARG A 61 5.46 -15.06 -17.24
C ARG A 61 6.88 -15.17 -16.65
N LEU A 62 7.56 -16.28 -16.88
CA LEU A 62 8.95 -16.45 -16.43
C LEU A 62 9.89 -15.44 -17.09
N ILE A 63 9.76 -15.24 -18.41
CA ILE A 63 10.58 -14.28 -19.15
C ILE A 63 10.26 -12.83 -18.74
N ALA A 64 8.98 -12.52 -18.51
CA ALA A 64 8.53 -11.18 -18.12
C ALA A 64 8.83 -10.85 -16.63
N MET A 65 9.05 -11.85 -15.78
CA MET A 65 9.20 -11.69 -14.33
C MET A 65 10.20 -10.62 -13.90
N PRO A 66 11.43 -10.53 -14.43
CA PRO A 66 12.39 -9.51 -14.02
C PRO A 66 11.94 -8.09 -14.40
N LEU A 67 11.18 -7.93 -15.48
CA LEU A 67 10.63 -6.65 -15.88
C LEU A 67 9.49 -6.25 -14.93
N VAL A 68 8.58 -7.16 -14.63
CA VAL A 68 7.46 -6.93 -13.70
C VAL A 68 7.98 -6.57 -12.32
N GLN A 69 9.00 -7.28 -11.79
CA GLN A 69 9.63 -6.94 -10.53
C GLN A 69 10.18 -5.51 -10.48
N ARG A 70 10.83 -5.07 -11.57
CA ARG A 70 11.36 -3.69 -11.64
C ARG A 70 10.24 -2.66 -11.63
N VAL A 71 9.14 -2.92 -12.31
CA VAL A 71 7.97 -2.04 -12.34
C VAL A 71 7.36 -1.92 -10.96
N GLU A 72 7.10 -3.05 -10.29
CA GLU A 72 6.52 -3.04 -8.93
C GLU A 72 7.47 -2.42 -7.90
N ALA A 73 8.78 -2.63 -8.00
CA ALA A 73 9.74 -1.95 -7.14
C ALA A 73 9.72 -0.42 -7.31
N ARG A 74 9.57 0.09 -8.53
CA ARG A 74 9.42 1.53 -8.77
C ARG A 74 8.10 2.07 -8.23
N ARG A 75 7.03 1.31 -8.36
CA ARG A 75 5.73 1.65 -7.79
C ARG A 75 5.80 1.74 -6.26
N LEU A 76 6.49 0.81 -5.60
CA LEU A 76 6.72 0.84 -4.17
C LEU A 76 7.45 2.12 -3.73
N GLU A 77 8.51 2.53 -4.44
CA GLU A 77 9.22 3.77 -4.15
C GLU A 77 8.32 5.01 -4.31
N GLN A 78 7.46 5.01 -5.32
CA GLN A 78 6.48 6.08 -5.51
C GLN A 78 5.48 6.14 -4.35
N VAL A 79 4.93 5.01 -3.92
CA VAL A 79 3.99 4.95 -2.78
C VAL A 79 4.67 5.39 -1.49
N ARG A 80 5.91 4.94 -1.22
CA ARG A 80 6.70 5.39 -0.06
C ARG A 80 6.88 6.91 -0.03
N THR A 81 7.21 7.50 -1.16
CA THR A 81 7.36 8.96 -1.28
C THR A 81 6.04 9.67 -1.03
N THR A 82 4.93 9.14 -1.55
CA THR A 82 3.60 9.69 -1.33
C THR A 82 3.21 9.65 0.15
N VAL A 83 3.44 8.53 0.82
CA VAL A 83 3.17 8.39 2.27
C VAL A 83 4.03 9.37 3.07
N ALA A 84 5.32 9.53 2.74
CA ALA A 84 6.19 10.49 3.42
C ALA A 84 5.69 11.93 3.26
N MET A 85 5.24 12.31 2.06
CA MET A 85 4.63 13.63 1.82
C MET A 85 3.36 13.84 2.62
N GLN A 86 2.49 12.82 2.73
CA GLN A 86 1.27 12.90 3.53
C GLN A 86 1.56 13.09 5.03
N VAL A 87 2.57 12.39 5.57
CA VAL A 87 3.03 12.57 6.96
C VAL A 87 3.49 14.00 7.20
N LEU A 88 4.32 14.55 6.30
CA LEU A 88 4.84 15.90 6.42
C LEU A 88 3.72 16.95 6.30
N SER A 89 2.80 16.78 5.35
CA SER A 89 1.64 17.67 5.18
C SER A 89 0.76 17.66 6.44
N LEU A 90 0.40 16.49 6.95
CA LEU A 90 -0.40 16.37 8.16
C LEU A 90 0.28 17.04 9.37
N ALA A 91 1.59 16.87 9.53
CA ALA A 91 2.33 17.52 10.60
C ALA A 91 2.34 19.05 10.47
N ALA A 92 2.50 19.58 9.25
CA ALA A 92 2.45 21.01 8.97
C ALA A 92 1.05 21.59 9.21
N ASP A 93 0.01 20.92 8.73
CA ASP A 93 -1.38 21.34 8.90
C ASP A 93 -1.80 21.33 10.37
N THR A 94 -1.38 20.32 11.12
CA THR A 94 -1.63 20.24 12.57
C THR A 94 -0.95 21.39 13.32
N ARG A 95 0.31 21.72 12.99
CA ARG A 95 1.01 22.87 13.60
C ARG A 95 0.32 24.19 13.26
N LYS A 96 -0.09 24.37 12.01
CA LYS A 96 -0.81 25.58 11.56
C LYS A 96 -2.14 25.72 12.30
N ALA A 97 -2.92 24.64 12.40
CA ALA A 97 -4.19 24.65 13.12
C ALA A 97 -4.01 24.94 14.61
N TRP A 98 -2.96 24.41 15.23
CA TRP A 98 -2.64 24.68 16.62
C TRP A 98 -2.30 26.16 16.86
N VAL A 99 -1.45 26.76 16.02
CA VAL A 99 -1.10 28.19 16.11
C VAL A 99 -2.34 29.07 15.93
N GLN A 100 -3.21 28.71 14.98
CA GLN A 100 -4.47 29.44 14.75
C GLN A 100 -5.40 29.34 15.98
N ALA A 101 -5.49 28.18 16.61
CA ALA A 101 -6.31 28.01 17.81
C ALA A 101 -5.78 28.83 19.00
N VAL A 102 -4.46 28.85 19.20
CA VAL A 102 -3.82 29.69 20.24
C VAL A 102 -4.06 31.18 19.98
N ALA A 103 -3.88 31.64 18.74
CA ALA A 103 -4.11 33.03 18.39
C ALA A 103 -5.60 33.45 18.57
N ALA A 104 -6.53 32.54 18.27
CA ALA A 104 -7.96 32.78 18.48
C ALA A 104 -8.28 32.90 19.99
N ASP A 105 -7.73 32.00 20.83
CA ASP A 105 -7.91 32.06 22.29
C ASP A 105 -7.37 33.37 22.88
N GLU A 106 -6.19 33.79 22.49
CA GLU A 106 -5.61 35.07 22.92
C GLU A 106 -6.45 36.28 22.48
N SER A 107 -6.99 36.24 21.25
CA SER A 107 -7.88 37.31 20.76
C SER A 107 -9.16 37.41 21.61
N VAL A 108 -9.75 36.29 22.01
CA VAL A 108 -10.92 36.24 22.90
C VAL A 108 -10.57 36.78 24.29
N ARG A 109 -9.40 36.40 24.84
CA ARG A 109 -8.93 36.91 26.14
C ARG A 109 -8.75 38.42 26.10
N TYR A 110 -8.08 38.92 25.09
CA TYR A 110 -7.89 40.37 24.91
C TYR A 110 -9.21 41.14 24.80
N SER A 111 -10.13 40.65 23.98
CA SER A 111 -11.45 41.28 23.83
C SER A 111 -12.23 41.34 25.15
N ARG A 112 -12.13 40.33 26.00
CA ARG A 112 -12.76 40.30 27.34
C ARG A 112 -12.13 41.35 28.29
N GLN A 113 -10.81 41.54 28.21
CA GLN A 113 -10.11 42.54 29.03
C GLN A 113 -10.47 43.97 28.65
N VAL A 114 -10.70 44.25 27.36
CA VAL A 114 -11.05 45.59 26.85
C VAL A 114 -12.51 45.95 27.17
N MET A 115 -13.38 44.98 27.38
CA MET A 115 -14.80 45.21 27.69
C MET A 115 -15.09 45.32 29.19
N GLN A 116 -14.11 45.16 30.05
CA GLN A 116 -14.18 45.43 31.51
C GLN A 116 -13.66 46.83 31.85
#